data_b18428e01b59af7cd0b77442be240db0
#
_entry.id   b18428e01b59af7cd0b77442be240db0
#
_cell.length_a   1.000
_cell.length_b   1.000
_cell.length_c   1.000
_cell.angle_alpha   90.00
_cell.angle_beta   90.00
_cell.angle_gamma   90.00
#
_symmetry.space_group_name_H-M   'P 1'
#
loop_
_entity.id
_entity.type
_entity.pdbx_description
1 polymer ?
#
loop_
_entity_poly.entity_id
_entity_poly.type
_entity_poly.pdbx_seq_one_letter_code
_entity_poly.pdbx_strand_id
1 'polypeptide(L)'
;ACQPPTAEPDFDMSALPGSDFEGPAFEFELVVEGIYQARGTGNVAVGSNAAIIINEEDVLLVDSHISPVAAAALIEELGSITDKPVKYVVNTHFHFDHAHGNQIYPDDIEVIGHEFTREMLTNEGSTGRTYAYFLERMAGQAGFLDGQEGLSPTPPNTTLSERMTLFRGDREIRLLFFGRGH
;
A
#
# COMPACT_ATOMS: atom_id res chain seq x y z
N ALA A 1 -12.10 30.47 9.19
CA ALA A 1 -11.90 29.19 8.53
C ALA A 1 -10.50 28.69 8.91
N CYS A 2 -10.41 27.70 9.80
CA CYS A 2 -9.17 26.97 10.04
C CYS A 2 -9.09 25.95 8.89
N GLN A 3 -8.05 26.04 8.06
CA GLN A 3 -7.67 24.92 7.22
C GLN A 3 -7.23 23.78 8.15
N PRO A 4 -7.76 22.57 7.99
CA PRO A 4 -7.20 21.42 8.67
C PRO A 4 -5.74 21.25 8.19
N PRO A 5 -4.82 20.83 9.05
CA PRO A 5 -3.47 20.52 8.62
C PRO A 5 -3.59 19.42 7.55
N THR A 6 -3.09 19.70 6.37
CA THR A 6 -2.77 18.67 5.38
C THR A 6 -1.64 17.87 6.02
N ALA A 7 -1.97 16.76 6.67
CA ALA A 7 -0.96 15.81 7.09
C ALA A 7 -0.45 15.12 5.82
N GLU A 8 0.52 15.76 5.16
CA GLU A 8 1.42 15.01 4.29
C GLU A 8 2.08 13.96 5.18
N PRO A 9 2.18 12.70 4.75
CA PRO A 9 2.91 11.72 5.51
C PRO A 9 4.32 12.25 5.71
N ASP A 10 4.73 12.38 6.98
CA ASP A 10 6.02 12.95 7.39
C ASP A 10 7.12 11.88 7.21
N PHE A 11 7.37 11.50 5.96
CA PHE A 11 8.51 10.66 5.61
C PHE A 11 9.40 11.39 4.59
N ASP A 12 10.71 11.28 4.81
CA ASP A 12 11.70 11.75 3.86
C ASP A 12 11.96 10.65 2.81
N MET A 13 11.33 10.76 1.63
CA MET A 13 11.52 9.79 0.57
C MET A 13 13.00 9.63 0.18
N SER A 14 13.81 10.71 0.25
CA SER A 14 15.23 10.64 -0.09
C SER A 14 16.05 9.76 0.86
N ALA A 15 15.52 9.46 2.05
CA ALA A 15 16.12 8.55 3.01
C ALA A 15 15.77 7.08 2.77
N LEU A 16 14.81 6.79 1.87
CA LEU A 16 14.41 5.42 1.57
C LEU A 16 15.36 4.77 0.57
N PRO A 17 15.80 3.53 0.81
CA PRO A 17 16.56 2.76 -0.15
C PRO A 17 15.85 2.68 -1.51
N GLY A 18 16.58 2.92 -2.61
CA GLY A 18 16.02 2.87 -3.96
C GLY A 18 15.28 4.13 -4.41
N SER A 19 15.42 5.25 -3.67
CA SER A 19 14.78 6.53 -4.00
C SER A 19 15.46 7.31 -5.12
N ASP A 20 16.57 6.84 -5.65
CA ASP A 20 17.39 7.49 -6.69
C ASP A 20 16.89 7.24 -8.14
N PHE A 21 15.63 6.81 -8.31
CA PHE A 21 15.01 6.64 -9.61
C PHE A 21 14.67 7.99 -10.27
N GLU A 22 14.66 8.00 -11.62
CA GLU A 22 14.32 9.20 -12.40
C GLU A 22 12.96 9.04 -13.10
N GLY A 23 12.18 10.14 -13.12
CA GLY A 23 10.86 10.20 -13.76
C GLY A 23 9.73 9.65 -12.88
N PRO A 24 8.49 9.64 -13.38
CA PRO A 24 7.33 9.21 -12.60
C PRO A 24 7.39 7.71 -12.31
N ALA A 25 7.04 7.31 -11.09
CA ALA A 25 6.90 5.92 -10.69
C ALA A 25 5.60 5.30 -11.22
N PHE A 26 4.56 6.11 -11.38
CA PHE A 26 3.22 5.66 -11.75
C PHE A 26 2.61 6.42 -12.92
N GLU A 27 1.73 5.73 -13.63
CA GLU A 27 0.71 6.30 -14.52
C GLU A 27 -0.64 6.10 -13.86
N PHE A 28 -1.45 7.18 -13.80
CA PHE A 28 -2.80 7.13 -13.24
C PHE A 28 -3.84 7.07 -14.37
N GLU A 29 -4.62 6.00 -14.40
CA GLU A 29 -5.72 5.80 -15.34
C GLU A 29 -7.06 5.98 -14.62
N LEU A 30 -7.88 6.92 -15.07
CA LEU A 30 -9.24 7.10 -14.54
C LEU A 30 -10.13 5.95 -14.99
N VAL A 31 -10.59 5.15 -14.05
CA VAL A 31 -11.51 4.03 -14.30
C VAL A 31 -12.97 4.51 -14.32
N VAL A 32 -13.34 5.29 -13.32
CA VAL A 32 -14.62 5.96 -13.17
C VAL A 32 -14.43 7.14 -12.21
N GLU A 33 -15.35 8.07 -12.17
CA GLU A 33 -15.25 9.27 -11.31
C GLU A 33 -14.80 8.94 -9.88
N GLY A 34 -13.64 9.49 -9.51
CA GLY A 34 -13.01 9.31 -8.20
C GLY A 34 -12.34 7.94 -8.00
N ILE A 35 -12.24 7.09 -9.01
CA ILE A 35 -11.52 5.81 -8.92
C ILE A 35 -10.48 5.73 -10.02
N TYR A 36 -9.22 5.54 -9.63
CA TYR A 36 -8.08 5.42 -10.53
C TYR A 36 -7.35 4.10 -10.34
N GLN A 37 -6.74 3.62 -11.41
CA GLN A 37 -5.70 2.61 -11.35
C GLN A 37 -4.34 3.31 -11.35
N ALA A 38 -3.46 2.94 -10.43
CA ALA A 38 -2.05 3.29 -10.47
C ALA A 38 -1.27 2.11 -11.06
N ARG A 39 -0.58 2.36 -12.16
CA ARG A 39 0.24 1.38 -12.87
C ARG A 39 1.69 1.81 -12.87
N GLY A 40 2.61 0.94 -12.47
CA GLY A 40 4.03 1.23 -12.47
C GLY A 40 4.57 1.52 -13.88
N THR A 41 5.42 2.53 -14.00
CA THR A 41 6.12 2.91 -15.25
C THR A 41 7.35 2.05 -15.52
N GLY A 42 7.90 1.42 -14.47
CA GLY A 42 9.16 0.67 -14.51
C GLY A 42 10.36 1.48 -14.01
N ASN A 43 10.20 2.76 -13.66
CA ASN A 43 11.28 3.59 -13.10
C ASN A 43 11.63 3.18 -11.67
N VAL A 44 10.64 2.66 -10.93
CA VAL A 44 10.83 1.99 -9.64
C VAL A 44 10.09 0.65 -9.66
N ALA A 45 10.60 -0.34 -8.93
CA ALA A 45 9.95 -1.63 -8.79
C ALA A 45 8.70 -1.48 -7.88
N VAL A 46 7.51 -1.62 -8.45
CA VAL A 46 6.26 -1.54 -7.70
C VAL A 46 5.63 -2.90 -7.40
N GLY A 47 5.89 -3.90 -8.23
CA GLY A 47 5.47 -5.29 -8.06
C GLY A 47 4.02 -5.56 -8.48
N SER A 48 3.11 -4.64 -8.22
CA SER A 48 1.67 -4.77 -8.49
C SER A 48 1.05 -3.45 -8.96
N ASN A 49 -0.21 -3.48 -9.38
CA ASN A 49 -1.01 -2.27 -9.54
C ASN A 49 -1.71 -1.93 -8.20
N ALA A 50 -2.07 -0.67 -8.03
CA ALA A 50 -2.92 -0.23 -6.94
C ALA A 50 -4.22 0.41 -7.48
N ALA A 51 -5.27 0.39 -6.67
CA ALA A 51 -6.43 1.23 -6.92
C ALA A 51 -6.45 2.40 -5.93
N ILE A 52 -6.87 3.56 -6.44
CA ILE A 52 -7.00 4.80 -5.68
C ILE A 52 -8.47 5.16 -5.66
N ILE A 53 -9.05 5.27 -4.48
CA ILE A 53 -10.45 5.66 -4.29
C ILE A 53 -10.46 7.01 -3.60
N ILE A 54 -10.77 8.06 -4.36
CA ILE A 54 -10.86 9.43 -3.86
C ILE A 54 -12.28 9.63 -3.34
N ASN A 55 -12.42 9.72 -2.04
CA ASN A 55 -13.68 9.98 -1.34
C ASN A 55 -13.94 11.50 -1.20
N GLU A 56 -14.98 11.89 -0.46
CA GLU A 56 -15.31 13.29 -0.24
C GLU A 56 -14.19 14.04 0.52
N GLU A 57 -13.60 13.43 1.56
CA GLU A 57 -12.61 14.09 2.44
C GLU A 57 -11.24 13.41 2.45
N ASP A 58 -11.12 12.21 1.91
CA ASP A 58 -9.90 11.39 2.01
C ASP A 58 -9.68 10.47 0.81
N VAL A 59 -8.58 9.75 0.86
CA VAL A 59 -8.20 8.73 -0.11
C VAL A 59 -8.10 7.38 0.59
N LEU A 60 -8.64 6.34 -0.07
CA LEU A 60 -8.38 4.94 0.24
C LEU A 60 -7.52 4.35 -0.87
N LEU A 61 -6.40 3.76 -0.49
CA LEU A 61 -5.51 3.01 -1.39
C LEU A 61 -5.78 1.52 -1.26
N VAL A 62 -5.75 0.80 -2.36
CA VAL A 62 -5.78 -0.67 -2.36
C VAL A 62 -4.40 -1.16 -2.77
N ASP A 63 -3.77 -1.86 -1.85
CA ASP A 63 -2.39 -2.34 -1.84
C ASP A 63 -1.32 -1.23 -1.70
N SER A 64 -0.20 -1.61 -1.12
CA SER A 64 0.91 -0.71 -0.76
C SER A 64 2.21 -1.02 -1.50
N HIS A 65 2.16 -1.87 -2.51
CA HIS A 65 3.31 -2.27 -3.32
C HIS A 65 4.41 -3.08 -2.59
N ILE A 66 5.50 -3.30 -3.33
CA ILE A 66 6.59 -4.22 -2.96
C ILE A 66 7.58 -3.63 -1.94
N SER A 67 7.63 -2.32 -1.79
CA SER A 67 8.65 -1.66 -0.98
C SER A 67 8.17 -0.33 -0.39
N PRO A 68 8.83 0.15 0.68
CA PRO A 68 8.58 1.47 1.22
C PRO A 68 8.71 2.59 0.20
N VAL A 69 9.74 2.55 -0.66
CA VAL A 69 9.95 3.60 -1.68
C VAL A 69 8.84 3.61 -2.74
N ALA A 70 8.32 2.44 -3.14
CA ALA A 70 7.21 2.37 -4.09
C ALA A 70 5.92 2.96 -3.50
N ALA A 71 5.63 2.66 -2.22
CA ALA A 71 4.49 3.23 -1.53
C ALA A 71 4.63 4.74 -1.32
N ALA A 72 5.84 5.21 -0.98
CA ALA A 72 6.15 6.63 -0.83
C ALA A 72 5.97 7.40 -2.15
N ALA A 73 6.48 6.85 -3.25
CA ALA A 73 6.31 7.43 -4.58
C ALA A 73 4.83 7.54 -4.97
N LEU A 74 4.02 6.51 -4.65
CA LEU A 74 2.58 6.57 -4.90
C LEU A 74 1.94 7.73 -4.15
N ILE A 75 2.26 7.91 -2.86
CA ILE A 75 1.69 8.98 -2.03
C ILE A 75 2.11 10.36 -2.57
N GLU A 76 3.38 10.54 -2.92
CA GLU A 76 3.87 11.81 -3.47
C GLU A 76 3.20 12.15 -4.79
N GLU A 77 3.11 11.18 -5.71
CA GLU A 77 2.53 11.38 -7.03
C GLU A 77 0.99 11.53 -7.03
N LEU A 78 0.31 11.10 -5.93
CA LEU A 78 -1.13 11.38 -5.74
C LEU A 78 -1.45 12.88 -5.81
N GLY A 79 -0.52 13.74 -5.44
CA GLY A 79 -0.67 15.20 -5.56
C GLY A 79 -1.01 15.69 -6.97
N SER A 80 -0.76 14.89 -7.99
CA SER A 80 -1.13 15.22 -9.39
C SER A 80 -2.62 15.02 -9.69
N ILE A 81 -3.35 14.26 -8.88
CA ILE A 81 -4.77 13.94 -9.09
C ILE A 81 -5.67 14.36 -7.93
N THR A 82 -5.14 14.58 -6.72
CA THR A 82 -5.90 15.01 -5.55
C THR A 82 -4.99 15.63 -4.49
N ASP A 83 -5.53 16.55 -3.70
CA ASP A 83 -4.91 17.15 -2.52
C ASP A 83 -5.44 16.53 -1.20
N LYS A 84 -6.28 15.49 -1.30
CA LYS A 84 -6.89 14.85 -0.14
C LYS A 84 -5.92 13.87 0.52
N PRO A 85 -5.91 13.80 1.86
CA PRO A 85 -5.02 12.92 2.59
C PRO A 85 -5.39 11.44 2.40
N VAL A 86 -4.40 10.57 2.34
CA VAL A 86 -4.59 9.14 2.52
C VAL A 86 -5.00 8.87 3.96
N LYS A 87 -6.09 8.13 4.17
CA LYS A 87 -6.56 7.71 5.51
C LYS A 87 -6.76 6.21 5.63
N TYR A 88 -6.84 5.51 4.51
CA TYR A 88 -7.07 4.07 4.48
C TYR A 88 -6.13 3.41 3.48
N VAL A 89 -5.57 2.27 3.87
CA VAL A 89 -4.89 1.33 3.00
C VAL A 89 -5.55 -0.02 3.16
N VAL A 90 -5.95 -0.67 2.08
CA VAL A 90 -6.54 -2.00 2.10
C VAL A 90 -5.56 -2.97 1.45
N ASN A 91 -5.04 -3.93 2.21
CA ASN A 91 -4.27 -5.02 1.61
C ASN A 91 -5.21 -6.10 1.10
N THR A 92 -5.19 -6.36 -0.20
CA THR A 92 -5.95 -7.46 -0.80
C THR A 92 -5.51 -8.81 -0.26
N HIS A 93 -4.20 -8.96 -0.03
CA HIS A 93 -3.60 -10.14 0.59
C HIS A 93 -2.18 -9.84 1.10
N PHE A 94 -1.53 -10.84 1.70
CA PHE A 94 -0.26 -10.69 2.43
C PHE A 94 1.01 -10.73 1.56
N HIS A 95 0.91 -10.97 0.25
CA HIS A 95 2.10 -11.06 -0.57
C HIS A 95 2.88 -9.75 -0.58
N PHE A 96 4.18 -9.88 -0.73
CA PHE A 96 5.15 -8.80 -0.60
C PHE A 96 4.88 -7.62 -1.54
N ASP A 97 4.45 -7.89 -2.75
CA ASP A 97 4.14 -6.89 -3.77
C ASP A 97 2.81 -6.14 -3.54
N HIS A 98 2.09 -6.48 -2.46
CA HIS A 98 0.82 -5.87 -2.07
C HIS A 98 0.85 -5.24 -0.67
N ALA A 99 1.84 -5.62 0.18
CA ALA A 99 1.80 -5.25 1.59
C ALA A 99 3.13 -4.74 2.17
N HIS A 100 4.26 -4.82 1.45
CA HIS A 100 5.55 -4.41 1.99
C HIS A 100 5.72 -2.90 2.13
N GLY A 101 4.95 -2.11 1.42
CA GLY A 101 4.91 -0.66 1.62
C GLY A 101 4.17 -0.21 2.87
N ASN A 102 3.49 -1.11 3.61
CA ASN A 102 2.71 -0.73 4.79
C ASN A 102 3.50 0.06 5.84
N GLN A 103 4.82 -0.20 5.97
CA GLN A 103 5.64 0.40 7.03
C GLN A 103 5.79 1.92 6.94
N ILE A 104 5.50 2.54 5.81
CA ILE A 104 5.61 4.00 5.68
C ILE A 104 4.39 4.75 6.21
N TYR A 105 3.27 4.05 6.38
CA TYR A 105 2.04 4.69 6.84
C TYR A 105 2.10 4.90 8.36
N PRO A 106 1.89 6.13 8.85
CA PRO A 106 1.86 6.42 10.27
C PRO A 106 0.66 5.75 10.96
N ASP A 107 0.72 5.66 12.29
CA ASP A 107 -0.26 4.92 13.12
C ASP A 107 -1.70 5.45 13.00
N ASP A 108 -1.91 6.69 12.54
CA ASP A 108 -3.24 7.28 12.33
C ASP A 108 -3.87 6.89 10.98
N ILE A 109 -3.17 6.12 10.15
CA ILE A 109 -3.70 5.53 8.93
C ILE A 109 -4.23 4.14 9.24
N GLU A 110 -5.49 3.87 8.85
CA GLU A 110 -6.04 2.53 8.95
C GLU A 110 -5.53 1.65 7.83
N VAL A 111 -4.64 0.70 8.18
CA VAL A 111 -4.24 -0.38 7.30
C VAL A 111 -5.16 -1.56 7.54
N ILE A 112 -6.03 -1.85 6.58
CA ILE A 112 -7.10 -2.84 6.68
C ILE A 112 -6.70 -4.10 5.89
N GLY A 113 -6.89 -5.28 6.47
CA GLY A 113 -6.66 -6.53 5.77
C GLY A 113 -7.42 -7.68 6.41
N HIS A 114 -7.44 -8.82 5.71
CA HIS A 114 -8.00 -10.04 6.30
C HIS A 114 -7.16 -10.49 7.51
N GLU A 115 -7.77 -11.12 8.51
CA GLU A 115 -7.05 -11.68 9.69
C GLU A 115 -5.86 -12.53 9.28
N PHE A 116 -5.98 -13.33 8.23
CA PHE A 116 -4.89 -14.13 7.69
C PHE A 116 -3.75 -13.29 7.11
N THR A 117 -4.04 -12.14 6.51
CA THR A 117 -3.02 -11.19 6.05
C THR A 117 -2.19 -10.67 7.22
N ARG A 118 -2.85 -10.31 8.32
CA ARG A 118 -2.17 -9.90 9.55
C ARG A 118 -1.31 -11.02 10.12
N GLU A 119 -1.85 -12.24 10.22
CA GLU A 119 -1.11 -13.42 10.70
C GLU A 119 0.19 -13.64 9.90
N MET A 120 0.12 -13.57 8.57
CA MET A 120 1.28 -13.78 7.70
C MET A 120 2.34 -12.69 7.85
N LEU A 121 1.96 -11.46 8.06
CA LEU A 121 2.89 -10.32 8.19
C LEU A 121 3.47 -10.18 9.59
N THR A 122 2.86 -10.74 10.63
CA THR A 122 3.41 -10.79 12.00
C THR A 122 4.40 -11.95 12.21
N ASN A 123 4.63 -12.80 11.22
CA ASN A 123 5.42 -14.04 11.35
C ASN A 123 4.86 -15.06 12.38
N GLU A 124 3.61 -14.91 12.78
CA GLU A 124 2.93 -15.86 13.69
C GLU A 124 2.36 -17.06 12.92
N GLY A 125 2.27 -16.94 11.59
CA GLY A 125 1.72 -17.98 10.74
C GLY A 125 2.64 -19.17 10.51
N SER A 126 2.07 -20.38 10.47
CA SER A 126 2.79 -21.64 10.26
C SER A 126 3.09 -21.97 8.80
N THR A 127 2.68 -21.14 7.85
CA THR A 127 2.72 -21.47 6.41
C THR A 127 4.05 -21.13 5.71
N GLY A 128 5.00 -20.51 6.42
CA GLY A 128 6.30 -20.13 5.87
C GLY A 128 6.26 -19.02 4.81
N ARG A 129 5.11 -18.36 4.63
CA ARG A 129 4.95 -17.24 3.67
C ARG A 129 5.11 -15.88 4.34
N THR A 130 6.15 -15.79 5.14
CA THR A 130 6.56 -14.60 5.87
C THR A 130 7.66 -13.86 5.12
N TYR A 131 8.09 -12.73 5.65
CA TYR A 131 9.22 -11.97 5.11
C TYR A 131 10.52 -12.80 5.02
N ALA A 132 10.78 -13.68 5.98
CA ALA A 132 11.96 -14.56 5.93
C ALA A 132 11.90 -15.51 4.71
N TYR A 133 10.74 -16.09 4.43
CA TYR A 133 10.52 -16.90 3.24
C TYR A 133 10.70 -16.08 1.95
N PHE A 134 10.20 -14.85 1.92
CA PHE A 134 10.39 -13.93 0.80
C PHE A 134 11.88 -13.67 0.54
N LEU A 135 12.65 -13.32 1.57
CA LEU A 135 14.10 -13.09 1.45
C LEU A 135 14.84 -14.33 0.94
N GLU A 136 14.54 -15.51 1.47
CA GLU A 136 15.14 -16.76 1.02
C GLU A 136 14.87 -17.02 -0.46
N ARG A 137 13.61 -16.85 -0.88
CA ARG A 137 13.20 -17.10 -2.26
C ARG A 137 13.81 -16.11 -3.25
N MET A 138 14.03 -14.85 -2.83
CA MET A 138 14.51 -13.77 -3.67
C MET A 138 16.03 -13.59 -3.62
N ALA A 139 16.73 -14.29 -2.74
CA ALA A 139 18.18 -14.15 -2.53
C ALA A 139 19.04 -14.37 -3.78
N GLY A 140 18.53 -15.06 -4.78
CA GLY A 140 19.24 -15.30 -6.06
C GLY A 140 18.87 -14.35 -7.20
N GLN A 141 17.95 -13.40 -6.97
CA GLN A 141 17.48 -12.47 -8.00
C GLN A 141 18.18 -11.12 -7.84
N ALA A 142 19.21 -10.88 -8.67
CA ALA A 142 19.94 -9.63 -8.66
C ALA A 142 19.01 -8.44 -8.92
N GLY A 143 19.16 -7.38 -8.13
CA GLY A 143 18.36 -6.15 -8.22
C GLY A 143 16.97 -6.23 -7.61
N PHE A 144 16.49 -7.42 -7.22
CA PHE A 144 15.15 -7.55 -6.65
C PHE A 144 15.07 -7.09 -5.21
N LEU A 145 16.17 -7.18 -4.47
CA LEU A 145 16.25 -6.73 -3.09
C LEU A 145 16.73 -5.27 -2.97
N ASP A 146 17.05 -4.63 -4.08
CA ASP A 146 17.39 -3.22 -4.12
C ASP A 146 16.14 -2.42 -3.67
N GLY A 147 16.29 -1.53 -2.72
CA GLY A 147 15.16 -0.83 -2.10
C GLY A 147 14.42 -1.59 -1.00
N GLN A 148 14.89 -2.79 -0.64
CA GLN A 148 14.33 -3.59 0.45
C GLN A 148 15.16 -3.51 1.75
N GLU A 149 16.27 -2.77 1.75
CA GLU A 149 17.06 -2.57 2.97
C GLU A 149 16.20 -1.89 4.04
N GLY A 150 16.24 -2.44 5.25
CA GLY A 150 15.45 -1.91 6.36
C GLY A 150 13.96 -2.22 6.29
N LEU A 151 13.52 -3.06 5.33
CA LEU A 151 12.13 -3.50 5.26
C LEU A 151 11.73 -4.24 6.54
N SER A 152 10.65 -3.78 7.15
CA SER A 152 10.01 -4.40 8.31
C SER A 152 8.53 -4.64 7.98
N PRO A 153 8.12 -5.89 7.69
CA PRO A 153 6.74 -6.17 7.37
C PRO A 153 5.80 -5.65 8.45
N THR A 154 4.89 -4.75 8.06
CA THR A 154 3.95 -4.10 8.96
C THR A 154 2.56 -4.66 8.72
N PRO A 155 1.99 -5.38 9.70
CA PRO A 155 0.68 -6.00 9.53
C PRO A 155 -0.45 -4.96 9.56
N PRO A 156 -1.60 -5.27 8.94
CA PRO A 156 -2.81 -4.46 9.10
C PRO A 156 -3.13 -4.19 10.58
N ASN A 157 -3.47 -2.94 10.91
CA ASN A 157 -3.91 -2.55 12.25
C ASN A 157 -5.42 -2.74 12.45
N THR A 158 -6.18 -2.86 11.36
CA THR A 158 -7.61 -3.16 11.34
C THR A 158 -7.85 -4.43 10.54
N THR A 159 -8.65 -5.36 11.05
CA THR A 159 -8.87 -6.66 10.39
C THR A 159 -10.34 -6.95 10.12
N LEU A 160 -10.57 -7.76 9.07
CA LEU A 160 -11.87 -8.37 8.78
C LEU A 160 -11.72 -9.89 8.61
N SER A 161 -12.81 -10.64 8.90
CA SER A 161 -12.86 -12.09 8.67
C SER A 161 -13.73 -12.48 7.46
N GLU A 162 -14.85 -11.81 7.26
CA GLU A 162 -15.76 -12.10 6.15
C GLU A 162 -16.07 -10.86 5.30
N ARG A 163 -16.41 -9.76 5.96
CA ARG A 163 -16.78 -8.52 5.28
C ARG A 163 -16.62 -7.32 6.19
N MET A 164 -16.35 -6.19 5.56
CA MET A 164 -16.38 -4.87 6.18
C MET A 164 -16.98 -3.88 5.20
N THR A 165 -17.70 -2.88 5.68
CA THR A 165 -18.23 -1.80 4.85
C THR A 165 -17.78 -0.48 5.44
N LEU A 166 -17.18 0.35 4.60
CA LEU A 166 -16.78 1.71 4.92
C LEU A 166 -17.74 2.68 4.23
N PHE A 167 -18.26 3.66 4.97
CA PHE A 167 -19.07 4.74 4.45
C PHE A 167 -18.23 6.02 4.45
N ARG A 168 -17.94 6.56 3.26
CA ARG A 168 -17.12 7.75 3.08
C ARG A 168 -17.82 8.78 2.21
N GLY A 169 -18.52 9.74 2.89
CA GLY A 169 -19.47 10.61 2.22
C GLY A 169 -20.59 9.78 1.60
N ASP A 170 -20.90 10.03 0.34
CA ASP A 170 -21.94 9.28 -0.39
C ASP A 170 -21.44 7.93 -0.94
N ARG A 171 -20.18 7.59 -0.70
CA ARG A 171 -19.57 6.34 -1.19
C ARG A 171 -19.67 5.22 -0.16
N GLU A 172 -20.14 4.06 -0.62
CA GLU A 172 -20.11 2.79 0.10
C GLU A 172 -19.02 1.90 -0.49
N ILE A 173 -18.02 1.53 0.32
CA ILE A 173 -16.91 0.66 -0.07
C ILE A 173 -17.06 -0.65 0.69
N ARG A 174 -17.24 -1.76 -0.02
CA ARG A 174 -17.40 -3.08 0.56
C ARG A 174 -16.14 -3.91 0.36
N LEU A 175 -15.55 -4.35 1.46
CA LEU A 175 -14.47 -5.31 1.50
C LEU A 175 -15.08 -6.69 1.76
N LEU A 176 -14.88 -7.61 0.83
CA LEU A 176 -15.52 -8.94 0.87
C LEU A 176 -14.46 -10.03 0.75
N PHE A 177 -14.50 -10.99 1.65
CA PHE A 177 -13.67 -12.19 1.58
C PHE A 177 -14.46 -13.35 0.98
N PHE A 178 -14.02 -13.81 -0.18
CA PHE A 178 -14.65 -14.90 -0.91
C PHE A 178 -13.97 -16.26 -0.71
N GLY A 179 -13.10 -16.36 0.28
CA GLY A 179 -12.30 -17.55 0.54
C GLY A 179 -10.85 -17.39 0.05
N ARG A 180 -10.06 -18.45 0.24
CA ARG A 180 -8.64 -18.46 -0.14
C ARG A 180 -8.50 -18.45 -1.66
N GLY A 181 -7.79 -17.47 -2.19
CA GLY A 181 -7.48 -17.36 -3.60
C GLY A 181 -6.23 -18.18 -3.97
N HIS A 182 -5.08 -17.88 -3.35
CA HIS A 182 -3.79 -18.53 -3.63
C HIS A 182 -2.84 -18.40 -2.44
#